data_c75190b08f674b6872b7c107185a6a8b
#
_entry.id   c75190b08f674b6872b7c107185a6a8b
#
_cell.length_a   1.000
_cell.length_b   1.000
_cell.length_c   1.000
_cell.angle_alpha   90.00
_cell.angle_beta   90.00
_cell.angle_gamma   90.00
#
_symmetry.space_group_name_H-M   'P 1'
#
loop_
_entity.id
_entity.type
_entity.pdbx_description
1 polymer ?
#
loop_
_entity_poly.entity_id
_entity_poly.type
_entity_poly.pdbx_seq_one_letter_code
_entity_poly.pdbx_strand_id
1 'polypeptide(L)'
;LSRAAAHFGQRDVPVLAATPDFGRYTCFGNHFARFADKIERLDRHPSMSSHPKTPMHEADLRMHLAGQTKKQFVNVTLPMIRNRATMDECVLKSFRDGAGVIFDGVENADLAAVADLLWGRASTQPIFALAAQGLAQQLGELWARRGLLSASRPVNTKITSVEKLLVLSGSCALQTGRQIAAAEAAGWN
;
A
#
# COMPACT_ATOMS: atom_id res chain seq x y z
N LEU A 1 -10.63 9.49 4.27
CA LEU A 1 -9.52 9.41 5.23
C LEU A 1 -9.91 9.99 6.58
N SER A 2 -10.24 11.29 6.69
CA SER A 2 -10.57 11.96 7.96
C SER A 2 -11.79 11.36 8.68
N ARG A 3 -12.86 11.00 7.94
CA ARG A 3 -14.04 10.34 8.51
C ARG A 3 -13.72 8.97 9.11
N ALA A 4 -12.93 8.15 8.41
CA ALA A 4 -12.55 6.84 8.91
C ALA A 4 -11.68 6.96 10.18
N ALA A 5 -10.67 7.82 10.17
CA ALA A 5 -9.84 8.05 11.36
C ALA A 5 -10.66 8.54 12.56
N ALA A 6 -11.61 9.46 12.35
CA ALA A 6 -12.49 9.96 13.39
C ALA A 6 -13.40 8.88 14.00
N HIS A 7 -13.85 7.91 13.17
CA HIS A 7 -14.63 6.77 13.65
C HIS A 7 -13.88 5.93 14.70
N PHE A 8 -12.56 5.83 14.58
CA PHE A 8 -11.70 5.15 15.55
C PHE A 8 -11.16 6.07 16.64
N GLY A 9 -11.66 7.32 16.76
CA GLY A 9 -11.15 8.31 17.72
C GLY A 9 -9.71 8.74 17.45
N GLN A 10 -9.19 8.45 16.25
CA GLN A 10 -7.79 8.65 15.91
C GLN A 10 -7.57 10.00 15.21
N ARG A 11 -6.60 10.76 15.69
CA ARG A 11 -6.22 12.06 15.11
C ARG A 11 -5.13 11.93 14.05
N ASP A 12 -4.23 10.99 14.22
CA ASP A 12 -3.13 10.66 13.32
C ASP A 12 -3.55 9.60 12.28
N VAL A 13 -2.88 9.56 11.15
CA VAL A 13 -3.11 8.56 10.11
C VAL A 13 -1.78 8.08 9.57
N PRO A 14 -1.37 6.84 9.91
CA PRO A 14 -0.27 6.17 9.25
C PRO A 14 -0.61 5.85 7.78
N VAL A 15 0.32 6.13 6.88
CA VAL A 15 0.20 5.84 5.44
C VAL A 15 1.40 5.01 4.99
N LEU A 16 1.16 3.82 4.45
CA LEU A 16 2.18 2.95 3.86
C LEU A 16 1.71 2.47 2.48
N ALA A 17 2.12 3.20 1.44
CA ALA A 17 1.71 2.92 0.07
C ALA A 17 2.61 1.88 -0.63
N ALA A 18 3.81 1.64 -0.12
CA ALA A 18 4.78 0.73 -0.73
C ALA A 18 4.33 -0.73 -0.69
N THR A 19 4.67 -1.46 -1.74
CA THR A 19 4.54 -2.92 -1.87
C THR A 19 5.64 -3.40 -2.82
N PRO A 20 6.88 -3.59 -2.34
CA PRO A 20 8.03 -3.90 -3.19
C PRO A 20 7.83 -5.14 -4.08
N ASP A 21 7.18 -6.18 -3.59
CA ASP A 21 6.88 -7.40 -4.33
C ASP A 21 6.03 -7.14 -5.59
N PHE A 22 5.23 -6.09 -5.56
CA PHE A 22 4.45 -5.64 -6.73
C PHE A 22 5.10 -4.45 -7.46
N GLY A 23 6.38 -4.17 -7.17
CA GLY A 23 7.10 -3.06 -7.82
C GLY A 23 6.56 -1.68 -7.45
N ARG A 24 6.09 -1.50 -6.22
CA ARG A 24 5.62 -0.22 -5.68
C ARG A 24 6.54 0.22 -4.56
N TYR A 25 7.09 1.42 -4.68
CA TYR A 25 8.10 1.93 -3.77
C TYR A 25 7.76 3.34 -3.33
N THR A 26 8.13 3.70 -2.10
CA THR A 26 8.09 5.08 -1.62
C THR A 26 9.47 5.45 -1.12
N CYS A 27 10.01 6.55 -1.61
CA CYS A 27 11.34 7.03 -1.26
C CYS A 27 11.33 8.56 -1.13
N PHE A 28 11.71 9.06 0.04
CA PHE A 28 11.64 10.48 0.42
C PHE A 28 10.26 11.10 0.13
N GLY A 29 9.20 10.32 0.41
CA GLY A 29 7.81 10.73 0.20
C GLY A 29 7.30 10.56 -1.22
N ASN A 30 8.16 10.40 -2.22
CA ASN A 30 7.76 10.17 -3.60
C ASN A 30 7.43 8.70 -3.85
N HIS A 31 6.31 8.47 -4.54
CA HIS A 31 5.87 7.13 -4.88
C HIS A 31 6.24 6.75 -6.31
N PHE A 32 6.69 5.53 -6.47
CA PHE A 32 7.15 4.94 -7.73
C PHE A 32 6.42 3.64 -8.00
N ALA A 33 6.24 3.32 -9.28
CA ALA A 33 5.65 2.06 -9.69
C ALA A 33 6.42 1.46 -10.87
N ARG A 34 6.49 0.12 -10.89
CA ARG A 34 7.04 -0.62 -12.02
C ARG A 34 6.07 -0.56 -13.20
N PHE A 35 6.62 -0.24 -14.36
CA PHE A 35 5.95 -0.37 -15.64
C PHE A 35 6.88 -1.12 -16.60
N ALA A 36 6.49 -2.33 -17.00
CA ALA A 36 7.36 -3.27 -17.69
C ALA A 36 8.67 -3.52 -16.92
N ASP A 37 9.81 -3.18 -17.50
CA ASP A 37 11.16 -3.34 -16.95
C ASP A 37 11.70 -2.10 -16.22
N LYS A 38 10.92 -1.01 -16.18
CA LYS A 38 11.33 0.28 -15.57
C LYS A 38 10.57 0.59 -14.30
N ILE A 39 11.21 1.35 -13.43
CA ILE A 39 10.58 1.99 -12.28
C ILE A 39 10.34 3.45 -12.64
N GLU A 40 9.08 3.84 -12.67
CA GLU A 40 8.67 5.20 -13.00
C GLU A 40 8.13 5.92 -11.77
N ARG A 41 8.43 7.20 -11.64
CA ARG A 41 7.78 8.05 -10.66
C ARG A 41 6.30 8.16 -11.01
N LEU A 42 5.41 8.12 -10.04
CA LEU A 42 3.99 7.84 -10.29
C LEU A 42 3.30 8.91 -11.16
N ASP A 43 3.73 10.17 -11.08
CA ASP A 43 3.26 11.28 -11.93
C ASP A 43 3.74 11.19 -13.40
N ARG A 44 4.73 10.32 -13.67
CA ARG A 44 5.28 10.05 -15.02
C ARG A 44 4.97 8.63 -15.50
N HIS A 45 4.33 7.83 -14.64
CA HIS A 45 3.97 6.46 -14.97
C HIS A 45 2.88 6.44 -16.07
N PRO A 46 3.09 5.78 -17.22
CA PRO A 46 2.21 5.89 -18.39
C PRO A 46 0.73 5.65 -18.12
N SER A 47 0.41 4.65 -17.29
CA SER A 47 -0.99 4.34 -16.96
C SER A 47 -1.56 5.22 -15.84
N MET A 48 -0.70 5.72 -14.93
CA MET A 48 -1.18 6.48 -13.76
C MET A 48 -1.31 7.97 -14.05
N SER A 49 -0.38 8.55 -14.80
CA SER A 49 -0.45 9.95 -15.20
C SER A 49 -1.63 10.26 -16.13
N SER A 50 -2.04 9.28 -16.93
CA SER A 50 -3.16 9.38 -17.87
C SER A 50 -4.42 8.63 -17.43
N HIS A 51 -4.54 8.26 -16.13
CA HIS A 51 -5.70 7.52 -15.65
C HIS A 51 -6.99 8.32 -15.86
N PRO A 52 -8.05 7.75 -16.50
CA PRO A 52 -9.20 8.52 -16.97
C PRO A 52 -10.04 9.15 -15.86
N LYS A 53 -10.01 8.62 -14.64
CA LYS A 53 -10.79 9.11 -13.49
C LYS A 53 -9.93 9.79 -12.43
N THR A 54 -8.75 9.28 -12.19
CA THR A 54 -7.86 9.71 -11.10
C THR A 54 -6.43 9.80 -11.61
N PRO A 55 -6.14 10.73 -12.54
CA PRO A 55 -4.78 10.90 -13.04
C PRO A 55 -3.86 11.34 -11.89
N MET A 56 -2.64 10.82 -11.90
CA MET A 56 -1.64 11.09 -10.88
C MET A 56 -0.68 12.16 -11.41
N HIS A 57 -0.82 13.39 -10.91
CA HIS A 57 0.00 14.54 -11.35
C HIS A 57 1.09 14.89 -10.35
N GLU A 58 1.10 14.27 -9.18
CA GLU A 58 2.06 14.51 -8.11
C GLU A 58 2.46 13.19 -7.45
N ALA A 59 3.76 12.91 -7.42
CA ALA A 59 4.29 11.69 -6.82
C ALA A 59 4.66 11.84 -5.34
N ASP A 60 4.91 13.06 -4.85
CA ASP A 60 5.07 13.30 -3.42
C ASP A 60 3.72 13.11 -2.73
N LEU A 61 3.61 12.06 -1.93
CA LEU A 61 2.36 11.70 -1.27
C LEU A 61 1.88 12.76 -0.28
N ARG A 62 2.77 13.59 0.27
CA ARG A 62 2.40 14.72 1.13
C ARG A 62 1.63 15.76 0.34
N MET A 63 2.18 16.14 -0.81
CA MET A 63 1.57 17.11 -1.72
C MET A 63 0.29 16.56 -2.35
N HIS A 64 0.31 15.30 -2.77
CA HIS A 64 -0.88 14.63 -3.31
C HIS A 64 -2.04 14.59 -2.29
N LEU A 65 -1.76 14.23 -1.04
CA LEU A 65 -2.78 14.18 0.01
C LEU A 65 -3.21 15.59 0.46
N ALA A 66 -2.33 16.59 0.42
CA ALA A 66 -2.68 17.98 0.73
C ALA A 66 -3.78 18.54 -0.20
N GLY A 67 -3.86 18.07 -1.45
CA GLY A 67 -4.95 18.38 -2.37
C GLY A 67 -6.30 17.76 -1.98
N GLN A 68 -6.33 16.78 -1.08
CA GLN A 68 -7.52 16.01 -0.71
C GLN A 68 -7.96 16.21 0.75
N THR A 69 -7.09 16.71 1.60
CA THR A 69 -7.36 16.91 3.03
C THR A 69 -6.55 18.08 3.59
N LYS A 70 -7.10 18.73 4.63
CA LYS A 70 -6.38 19.78 5.38
C LYS A 70 -5.38 19.20 6.39
N LYS A 71 -5.31 17.86 6.52
CA LYS A 71 -4.38 17.21 7.43
C LYS A 71 -2.93 17.37 6.93
N GLN A 72 -2.05 17.75 7.83
CA GLN A 72 -0.61 17.78 7.55
C GLN A 72 -0.02 16.36 7.59
N PHE A 73 0.95 16.09 6.76
CA PHE A 73 1.67 14.81 6.71
C PHE A 73 3.16 15.01 6.85
N VAL A 74 3.77 14.20 7.69
CA VAL A 74 5.23 14.11 7.87
C VAL A 74 5.72 12.84 7.15
N ASN A 75 6.85 12.92 6.49
CA ASN A 75 7.48 11.75 5.90
C ASN A 75 8.50 11.14 6.85
N VAL A 76 8.34 9.86 7.16
CA VAL A 76 9.34 9.04 7.83
C VAL A 76 10.18 8.38 6.75
N THR A 77 11.39 8.91 6.57
CA THR A 77 12.29 8.54 5.48
C THR A 77 12.98 7.20 5.72
N LEU A 78 13.53 6.57 4.67
CA LEU A 78 14.26 5.31 4.76
C LEU A 78 15.35 5.31 5.85
N PRO A 79 16.23 6.34 5.97
CA PRO A 79 17.21 6.38 7.06
C PRO A 79 16.57 6.35 8.45
N MET A 80 15.41 7.00 8.63
CA MET A 80 14.67 6.97 9.89
C MET A 80 14.07 5.57 10.15
N ILE A 81 13.47 4.94 9.16
CA ILE A 81 12.87 3.61 9.28
C ILE A 81 13.94 2.57 9.69
N ARG A 82 15.14 2.68 9.13
CA ARG A 82 16.27 1.80 9.42
C ARG A 82 16.98 2.10 10.76
N ASN A 83 16.55 3.17 11.44
CA ASN A 83 16.96 3.48 12.82
C ASN A 83 15.70 3.55 13.70
N ARG A 84 15.46 2.49 14.47
CA ARG A 84 14.23 2.34 15.27
C ARG A 84 13.99 3.53 16.21
N ALA A 85 15.00 4.03 16.89
CA ALA A 85 14.85 5.14 17.83
C ALA A 85 14.40 6.43 17.13
N THR A 86 15.01 6.74 15.97
CA THR A 86 14.66 7.91 15.16
C THR A 86 13.25 7.78 14.57
N MET A 87 12.88 6.57 14.13
CA MET A 87 11.53 6.31 13.63
C MET A 87 10.49 6.51 14.73
N ASP A 88 10.68 5.92 15.92
CA ASP A 88 9.78 6.02 17.07
C ASP A 88 9.60 7.50 17.50
N GLU A 89 10.69 8.26 17.59
CA GLU A 89 10.65 9.68 17.96
C GLU A 89 9.85 10.51 16.96
N CYS A 90 10.13 10.35 15.67
CA CYS A 90 9.44 11.07 14.60
C CYS A 90 7.95 10.77 14.60
N VAL A 91 7.58 9.50 14.70
CA VAL A 91 6.19 9.05 14.72
C VAL A 91 5.46 9.54 15.96
N LEU A 92 6.05 9.41 17.15
CA LEU A 92 5.45 9.87 18.40
C LEU A 92 5.23 11.38 18.41
N LYS A 93 6.18 12.16 17.89
CA LYS A 93 6.02 13.60 17.73
C LYS A 93 4.87 13.94 16.80
N SER A 94 4.86 13.34 15.60
CA SER A 94 3.83 13.60 14.58
C SER A 94 2.43 13.27 15.10
N PHE A 95 2.29 12.20 15.87
CA PHE A 95 1.02 11.80 16.45
C PHE A 95 0.54 12.75 17.54
N ARG A 96 1.44 13.26 18.38
CA ARG A 96 1.10 14.30 19.36
C ARG A 96 0.59 15.57 18.68
N ASP A 97 1.21 15.94 17.57
CA ASP A 97 0.84 17.11 16.78
C ASP A 97 -0.43 16.88 15.92
N GLY A 98 -0.99 15.67 15.91
CA GLY A 98 -2.16 15.29 15.13
C GLY A 98 -1.89 15.20 13.63
N ALA A 99 -0.62 15.11 13.22
CA ALA A 99 -0.21 14.96 11.84
C ALA A 99 -0.38 13.50 11.37
N GLY A 100 -0.63 13.30 10.07
CA GLY A 100 -0.48 11.99 9.43
C GLY A 100 1.01 11.69 9.20
N VAL A 101 1.33 10.42 9.04
CA VAL A 101 2.70 9.94 8.82
C VAL A 101 2.77 9.10 7.56
N ILE A 102 3.60 9.50 6.61
CA ILE A 102 3.86 8.72 5.40
C ILE A 102 5.19 8.00 5.60
N PHE A 103 5.17 6.69 5.50
CA PHE A 103 6.36 5.86 5.58
C PHE A 103 6.93 5.58 4.20
N ASP A 104 8.23 5.76 4.05
CA ASP A 104 8.96 5.22 2.92
C ASP A 104 8.99 3.69 2.98
N GLY A 105 9.35 3.04 1.87
CA GLY A 105 9.56 1.59 1.79
C GLY A 105 10.03 1.21 0.40
N VAL A 106 11.17 0.57 0.32
CA VAL A 106 11.76 0.10 -0.94
C VAL A 106 12.04 -1.41 -0.90
N GLU A 107 12.04 -2.00 0.27
CA GLU A 107 12.21 -3.44 0.48
C GLU A 107 11.31 -3.93 1.63
N ASN A 108 11.05 -5.24 1.66
CA ASN A 108 10.15 -5.83 2.66
C ASN A 108 10.64 -5.61 4.10
N ALA A 109 11.95 -5.50 4.32
CA ALA A 109 12.52 -5.20 5.63
C ALA A 109 12.09 -3.82 6.15
N ASP A 110 11.99 -2.80 5.27
CA ASP A 110 11.50 -1.47 5.64
C ASP A 110 10.03 -1.56 6.10
N LEU A 111 9.21 -2.30 5.35
CA LEU A 111 7.79 -2.50 5.67
C LEU A 111 7.59 -3.32 6.94
N ALA A 112 8.45 -4.30 7.19
CA ALA A 112 8.42 -5.11 8.41
C ALA A 112 8.69 -4.26 9.67
N ALA A 113 9.63 -3.31 9.59
CA ALA A 113 9.90 -2.37 10.68
C ALA A 113 8.68 -1.49 10.98
N VAL A 114 8.00 -0.98 9.94
CA VAL A 114 6.77 -0.20 10.08
C VAL A 114 5.63 -1.06 10.64
N ALA A 115 5.47 -2.29 10.15
CA ALA A 115 4.45 -3.22 10.65
C ALA A 115 4.63 -3.53 12.14
N ASP A 116 5.87 -3.77 12.58
CA ASP A 116 6.18 -4.00 14.00
C ASP A 116 5.86 -2.78 14.88
N LEU A 117 6.21 -1.57 14.42
CA LEU A 117 5.86 -0.32 15.09
C LEU A 117 4.34 -0.16 15.22
N LEU A 118 3.61 -0.30 14.12
CA LEU A 118 2.16 -0.10 14.11
C LEU A 118 1.44 -1.17 14.94
N TRP A 119 1.90 -2.44 14.88
CA TRP A 119 1.37 -3.52 15.71
C TRP A 119 1.59 -3.29 17.20
N GLY A 120 2.79 -2.83 17.58
CA GLY A 120 3.08 -2.48 18.98
C GLY A 120 2.14 -1.40 19.53
N ARG A 121 1.79 -0.41 18.69
CA ARG A 121 0.80 0.64 19.06
C ARG A 121 -0.64 0.11 19.09
N ALA A 122 -0.99 -0.78 18.16
CA ALA A 122 -2.32 -1.37 18.07
C ALA A 122 -2.67 -2.26 19.29
N SER A 123 -1.67 -2.67 20.08
CA SER A 123 -1.88 -3.39 21.33
C SER A 123 -2.56 -2.55 22.42
N THR A 124 -2.48 -1.22 22.35
CA THR A 124 -3.07 -0.28 23.33
C THR A 124 -4.37 0.34 22.87
N GLN A 125 -4.55 0.51 21.55
CA GLN A 125 -5.77 1.06 20.97
C GLN A 125 -5.86 0.67 19.48
N PRO A 126 -7.07 0.50 18.91
CA PRO A 126 -7.23 0.26 17.47
C PRO A 126 -6.56 1.36 16.64
N ILE A 127 -5.88 0.99 15.57
CA ILE A 127 -5.25 1.94 14.64
C ILE A 127 -5.90 1.81 13.26
N PHE A 128 -6.37 2.93 12.74
CA PHE A 128 -6.72 3.07 11.32
C PHE A 128 -5.47 3.49 10.55
N ALA A 129 -5.05 2.69 9.58
CA ALA A 129 -3.96 2.99 8.68
C ALA A 129 -4.43 2.99 7.22
N LEU A 130 -3.92 3.90 6.42
CA LEU A 130 -4.08 3.89 4.97
C LEU A 130 -2.90 3.14 4.37
N ALA A 131 -3.13 1.93 3.86
CA ALA A 131 -2.04 1.09 3.40
C ALA A 131 -2.39 0.30 2.14
N ALA A 132 -1.34 -0.01 1.38
CA ALA A 132 -1.40 -1.02 0.33
C ALA A 132 -1.16 -2.43 0.91
N GLN A 133 -1.13 -3.44 0.05
CA GLN A 133 -0.99 -4.85 0.43
C GLN A 133 0.28 -5.15 1.25
N GLY A 134 1.35 -4.36 1.04
CA GLY A 134 2.63 -4.56 1.72
C GLY A 134 2.52 -4.55 3.24
N LEU A 135 1.70 -3.67 3.82
CA LEU A 135 1.48 -3.67 5.27
C LEU A 135 0.77 -4.96 5.75
N ALA A 136 -0.28 -5.38 5.04
CA ALA A 136 -1.04 -6.58 5.39
C ALA A 136 -0.14 -7.83 5.31
N GLN A 137 0.70 -7.93 4.29
CA GLN A 137 1.67 -9.00 4.13
C GLN A 137 2.64 -9.03 5.32
N GLN A 138 3.26 -7.91 5.67
CA GLN A 138 4.23 -7.85 6.78
C GLN A 138 3.58 -8.07 8.15
N LEU A 139 2.33 -7.65 8.35
CA LEU A 139 1.57 -7.99 9.55
C LEU A 139 1.30 -9.50 9.62
N GLY A 140 0.92 -10.14 8.51
CA GLY A 140 0.74 -11.59 8.45
C GLY A 140 2.00 -12.36 8.83
N GLU A 141 3.15 -11.97 8.28
CA GLU A 141 4.45 -12.55 8.61
C GLU A 141 4.82 -12.31 10.09
N LEU A 142 4.57 -11.10 10.61
CA LEU A 142 4.79 -10.76 12.01
C LEU A 142 3.95 -11.65 12.94
N TRP A 143 2.66 -11.80 12.64
CA TRP A 143 1.74 -12.61 13.43
C TRP A 143 2.10 -14.10 13.38
N ALA A 144 2.54 -14.60 12.22
CA ALA A 144 3.05 -15.96 12.10
C ALA A 144 4.29 -16.19 12.97
N ARG A 145 5.29 -15.28 12.91
CA ARG A 145 6.48 -15.36 13.76
C ARG A 145 6.17 -15.28 15.25
N ARG A 146 5.12 -14.57 15.64
CA ARG A 146 4.67 -14.45 17.04
C ARG A 146 3.72 -15.56 17.49
N GLY A 147 3.43 -16.54 16.62
CA GLY A 147 2.51 -17.65 16.93
C GLY A 147 1.04 -17.22 17.07
N LEU A 148 0.68 -16.03 16.57
CA LEU A 148 -0.69 -15.52 16.63
C LEU A 148 -1.59 -16.08 15.51
N LEU A 149 -0.99 -16.65 14.46
CA LEU A 149 -1.71 -17.33 13.39
C LEU A 149 -1.56 -18.84 13.59
N SER A 150 -2.67 -19.55 13.55
CA SER A 150 -2.64 -21.00 13.40
C SER A 150 -2.07 -21.36 12.01
N ALA A 151 -1.41 -22.51 11.91
CA ALA A 151 -0.92 -23.01 10.62
C ALA A 151 -2.03 -22.95 9.58
N SER A 152 -1.76 -22.32 8.43
CA SER A 152 -2.72 -22.23 7.34
C SER A 152 -3.09 -23.66 6.90
N ARG A 153 -4.35 -24.02 7.02
CA ARG A 153 -4.83 -25.22 6.36
C ARG A 153 -4.85 -24.92 4.86
N PRO A 154 -4.23 -25.75 4.01
CA PRO A 154 -4.39 -25.58 2.58
C PRO A 154 -5.89 -25.66 2.27
N VAL A 155 -6.44 -24.57 1.75
CA VAL A 155 -7.81 -24.57 1.26
C VAL A 155 -7.81 -25.40 -0.01
N ASN A 156 -8.17 -26.67 0.10
CA ASN A 156 -8.30 -27.54 -1.05
C ASN A 156 -9.64 -27.20 -1.75
N THR A 157 -9.64 -26.09 -2.47
CA THR A 157 -10.76 -25.74 -3.33
C THR A 157 -10.72 -26.64 -4.57
N LYS A 158 -11.51 -27.71 -4.58
CA LYS A 158 -11.83 -28.40 -5.82
C LYS A 158 -12.60 -27.41 -6.70
N ILE A 159 -11.91 -26.84 -7.68
CA ILE A 159 -12.56 -26.04 -8.71
C ILE A 159 -13.31 -27.02 -9.60
N THR A 160 -14.64 -26.96 -9.55
CA THR A 160 -15.50 -27.76 -10.43
C THR A 160 -15.39 -27.18 -11.85
N SER A 161 -15.20 -28.05 -12.83
CA SER A 161 -15.27 -27.64 -14.24
C SER A 161 -16.66 -27.06 -14.54
N VAL A 162 -16.69 -25.96 -15.27
CA VAL A 162 -17.92 -25.30 -15.72
C VAL A 162 -17.97 -25.28 -17.24
N GLU A 163 -19.14 -25.46 -17.82
CA GLU A 163 -19.30 -25.44 -19.28
C GLU A 163 -19.23 -24.02 -19.84
N LYS A 164 -19.60 -23.02 -19.03
CA LYS A 164 -19.60 -21.60 -19.42
C LYS A 164 -19.04 -20.76 -18.28
N LEU A 165 -18.18 -19.83 -18.65
CA LEU A 165 -17.58 -18.86 -17.72
C LEU A 165 -17.71 -17.47 -18.30
N LEU A 166 -18.33 -16.54 -17.56
CA LEU A 166 -18.36 -15.12 -17.89
C LEU A 166 -17.21 -14.43 -17.15
N VAL A 167 -16.33 -13.78 -17.90
CA VAL A 167 -15.24 -12.97 -17.33
C VAL A 167 -15.54 -11.50 -17.58
N LEU A 168 -15.62 -10.71 -16.50
CA LEU A 168 -15.82 -9.27 -16.55
C LEU A 168 -14.53 -8.55 -16.14
N SER A 169 -14.14 -7.54 -16.90
CA SER A 169 -13.00 -6.70 -16.59
C SER A 169 -13.33 -5.22 -16.74
N GLY A 170 -13.08 -4.44 -15.70
CA GLY A 170 -13.19 -2.97 -15.73
C GLY A 170 -11.84 -2.26 -15.92
N SER A 171 -10.77 -3.01 -16.20
CA SER A 171 -9.43 -2.45 -16.33
C SER A 171 -9.17 -1.89 -17.73
N CYS A 172 -8.72 -0.63 -17.81
CA CYS A 172 -8.25 0.00 -19.05
C CYS A 172 -6.72 -0.16 -19.25
N ALA A 173 -6.06 -1.00 -18.47
CA ALA A 173 -4.62 -1.23 -18.59
C ALA A 173 -4.28 -1.96 -19.90
N LEU A 174 -3.17 -1.57 -20.54
CA LEU A 174 -2.68 -2.22 -21.76
C LEU A 174 -2.50 -3.73 -21.60
N GLN A 175 -2.07 -4.17 -20.41
CA GLN A 175 -1.92 -5.59 -20.10
C GLN A 175 -3.25 -6.34 -20.15
N THR A 176 -4.33 -5.75 -19.65
CA THR A 176 -5.67 -6.34 -19.71
C THR A 176 -6.15 -6.49 -21.16
N GLY A 177 -5.91 -5.50 -22.00
CA GLY A 177 -6.20 -5.60 -23.45
C GLY A 177 -5.44 -6.76 -24.11
N ARG A 178 -4.17 -6.96 -23.76
CA ARG A 178 -3.38 -8.11 -24.27
C ARG A 178 -3.92 -9.45 -23.76
N GLN A 179 -4.40 -9.52 -22.53
CA GLN A 179 -5.01 -10.73 -21.97
C GLN A 179 -6.32 -11.08 -22.68
N ILE A 180 -7.17 -10.07 -22.95
CA ILE A 180 -8.40 -10.26 -23.72
C ILE A 180 -8.09 -10.76 -25.11
N ALA A 181 -7.19 -10.09 -25.84
CA ALA A 181 -6.80 -10.52 -27.19
C ALA A 181 -6.23 -11.96 -27.22
N ALA A 182 -5.45 -12.34 -26.19
CA ALA A 182 -4.95 -13.70 -26.08
C ALA A 182 -6.06 -14.73 -25.83
N ALA A 183 -7.07 -14.37 -25.02
CA ALA A 183 -8.22 -15.24 -24.77
C ALA A 183 -9.05 -15.42 -26.05
N GLU A 184 -9.34 -14.33 -26.77
CA GLU A 184 -10.05 -14.39 -28.07
C GLU A 184 -9.29 -15.25 -29.09
N ALA A 185 -7.96 -15.10 -29.20
CA ALA A 185 -7.12 -15.93 -30.05
C ALA A 185 -7.14 -17.41 -29.67
N ALA A 186 -7.40 -17.73 -28.40
CA ALA A 186 -7.58 -19.07 -27.86
C ALA A 186 -9.02 -19.62 -28.01
N GLY A 187 -9.91 -18.88 -28.70
CA GLY A 187 -11.29 -19.30 -29.00
C GLY A 187 -12.31 -18.95 -27.92
N TRP A 188 -11.98 -18.04 -27.00
CA TRP A 188 -12.97 -17.48 -26.08
C TRP A 188 -13.80 -16.41 -26.79
N ASN A 189 -15.14 -16.44 -26.63
CA ASN A 189 -16.09 -15.50 -27.24
C ASN A 189 -16.77 -14.65 -26.17
#